data_5c5b4554c4a9d90bfa737198983aa3a7
#
_entry.id   5c5b4554c4a9d90bfa737198983aa3a7
#
_cell.length_a   1.000
_cell.length_b   1.000
_cell.length_c   1.000
_cell.angle_alpha   90.00
_cell.angle_beta   90.00
_cell.angle_gamma   90.00
#
_symmetry.space_group_name_H-M   'P 1'
#
loop_
_entity.id
_entity.type
_entity.pdbx_description
1 polymer ?
#
loop_
_entity_poly.entity_id
_entity_poly.type
_entity_poly.pdbx_seq_one_letter_code
_entity_poly.pdbx_strand_id
1 'polypeptide(L)'
;PSNVVELFKQFNCKILLSSDPNISGKFITSLIFGTCKGSGTANAGMYMGYAKELLEFLEAEAKTKCKDDQLNFNTLCRSRDDIKVDENHVIFENFKPTQVNNESNAPFVSYPGSPGLSRYSRAVTEYAQFVYIYILCLLIVSMVFLPQHKNLLVTTTVAATAFYALFADKSCTV
;
A
#
# COMPACT_ATOMS: atom_id res chain seq x y z
N PRO A 1 7.84 -9.53 29.28
CA PRO A 1 7.00 -9.00 28.23
C PRO A 1 7.01 -7.50 28.35
N SER A 2 7.60 -6.83 27.37
CA SER A 2 7.56 -5.37 27.25
C SER A 2 6.10 -4.93 27.34
N ASN A 3 5.83 -3.94 28.17
CA ASN A 3 4.48 -3.41 28.27
C ASN A 3 4.16 -2.69 26.95
N VAL A 4 3.51 -3.38 26.01
CA VAL A 4 3.18 -2.88 24.68
C VAL A 4 2.42 -1.55 24.76
N VAL A 5 1.61 -1.37 25.80
CA VAL A 5 0.89 -0.12 26.04
C VAL A 5 1.85 1.03 26.31
N GLU A 6 2.92 0.81 27.07
CA GLU A 6 3.92 1.84 27.32
C GLU A 6 4.75 2.17 26.08
N LEU A 7 5.07 1.17 25.27
CA LEU A 7 5.68 1.40 23.97
C LEU A 7 4.77 2.22 23.05
N PHE A 8 3.49 1.88 22.98
CA PHE A 8 2.51 2.64 22.20
C PHE A 8 2.41 4.11 22.63
N LYS A 9 2.37 4.38 23.91
CA LYS A 9 2.31 5.76 24.45
C LYS A 9 3.50 6.62 24.01
N GLN A 10 4.68 6.02 23.79
CA GLN A 10 5.88 6.75 23.33
C GLN A 10 5.72 7.30 21.91
N PHE A 11 4.84 6.74 21.09
CA PHE A 11 4.56 7.26 19.75
C PHE A 11 3.81 8.59 19.76
N ASN A 12 3.21 8.98 20.89
CA ASN A 12 2.39 10.19 20.98
C ASN A 12 1.39 10.31 19.82
N CYS A 13 0.59 9.28 19.61
CA CYS A 13 -0.47 9.19 18.62
C CYS A 13 -1.72 8.55 19.23
N LYS A 14 -2.83 8.60 18.52
CA LYS A 14 -4.08 7.94 18.92
C LYS A 14 -4.24 6.58 18.29
N ILE A 15 -3.69 6.43 17.09
CA ILE A 15 -3.69 5.18 16.32
C ILE A 15 -2.27 4.97 15.78
N LEU A 16 -1.78 3.75 15.91
CA LEU A 16 -0.52 3.30 15.35
C LEU A 16 -0.79 2.17 14.36
N LEU A 17 -0.30 2.34 13.14
CA LEU A 17 -0.41 1.36 12.05
C LEU A 17 0.94 0.69 11.85
N SER A 18 0.94 -0.58 11.44
CA SER A 18 2.18 -1.24 11.04
C SER A 18 2.70 -0.69 9.71
N SER A 19 4.03 -0.75 9.53
CA SER A 19 4.67 -0.36 8.27
C SER A 19 4.53 -1.45 7.21
N ASP A 20 4.34 -1.05 5.95
CA ASP A 20 4.41 -2.01 4.83
C ASP A 20 5.84 -2.55 4.67
N PRO A 21 6.02 -3.87 4.46
CA PRO A 21 7.34 -4.46 4.30
C PRO A 21 8.04 -4.07 2.99
N ASN A 22 7.40 -3.26 2.15
CA ASN A 22 7.94 -2.72 0.90
C ASN A 22 8.48 -3.81 -0.04
N ILE A 23 7.74 -4.88 -0.23
CA ILE A 23 8.17 -6.06 -0.99
C ILE A 23 8.51 -5.71 -2.45
N SER A 24 7.74 -4.79 -3.05
CA SER A 24 7.98 -4.29 -4.41
C SER A 24 8.95 -3.11 -4.46
N GLY A 25 9.56 -2.76 -3.33
CA GLY A 25 10.38 -1.57 -3.14
C GLY A 25 9.58 -0.37 -2.63
N LYS A 26 10.19 0.45 -1.79
CA LYS A 26 9.54 1.58 -1.10
C LYS A 26 8.85 2.55 -2.07
N PHE A 27 9.49 2.86 -3.19
CA PHE A 27 8.95 3.77 -4.20
C PHE A 27 7.66 3.21 -4.83
N ILE A 28 7.67 1.96 -5.28
CA ILE A 28 6.50 1.32 -5.91
C ILE A 28 5.36 1.18 -4.91
N THR A 29 5.66 0.75 -3.69
CA THR A 29 4.65 0.61 -2.62
C THR A 29 3.98 1.96 -2.31
N SER A 30 4.77 3.03 -2.15
CA SER A 30 4.22 4.37 -1.91
C SER A 30 3.45 4.95 -3.09
N LEU A 31 3.81 4.57 -4.31
CA LEU A 31 3.09 4.97 -5.52
C LEU A 31 1.70 4.32 -5.59
N ILE A 32 1.60 3.06 -5.20
CA ILE A 32 0.34 2.29 -5.23
C ILE A 32 -0.57 2.70 -4.07
N PHE A 33 -0.08 2.63 -2.85
CA PHE A 33 -0.90 2.82 -1.64
C PHE A 33 -0.86 4.24 -1.08
N GLY A 34 0.09 5.07 -1.53
CA GLY A 34 0.37 6.35 -0.90
C GLY A 34 1.15 6.18 0.40
N THR A 35 1.24 7.28 1.14
CA THR A 35 1.90 7.32 2.45
C THR A 35 1.02 8.04 3.45
N CYS A 36 1.17 7.69 4.73
CA CYS A 36 0.64 8.49 5.82
C CYS A 36 1.36 9.84 5.88
N LYS A 37 0.72 10.84 6.46
CA LYS A 37 1.30 12.18 6.63
C LYS A 37 2.62 12.12 7.41
N GLY A 38 3.72 12.55 6.76
CA GLY A 38 5.03 12.62 7.39
C GLY A 38 5.66 11.27 7.76
N SER A 39 5.13 10.16 7.24
CA SER A 39 5.65 8.81 7.51
C SER A 39 5.55 7.88 6.29
N GLY A 40 5.91 6.62 6.48
CA GLY A 40 5.90 5.61 5.42
C GLY A 40 4.50 5.12 5.03
N THR A 41 4.47 4.12 4.17
CA THR A 41 3.24 3.43 3.78
C THR A 41 2.79 2.50 4.90
N ALA A 42 1.54 2.65 5.34
CA ALA A 42 0.94 1.75 6.31
C ALA A 42 0.54 0.42 5.67
N ASN A 43 0.63 -0.65 6.45
CA ASN A 43 0.01 -1.93 6.16
C ASN A 43 -1.23 -2.10 7.05
N ALA A 44 -2.35 -2.52 6.47
CA ALA A 44 -3.62 -2.65 7.18
C ALA A 44 -3.72 -3.92 8.05
N GLY A 45 -2.72 -4.81 8.00
CA GLY A 45 -2.76 -6.10 8.70
C GLY A 45 -2.59 -6.04 10.21
N MET A 46 -1.93 -5.01 10.74
CA MET A 46 -1.75 -4.82 12.18
C MET A 46 -1.86 -3.34 12.55
N TYR A 47 -2.63 -3.06 13.58
CA TYR A 47 -2.81 -1.72 14.12
C TYR A 47 -3.25 -1.77 15.58
N MET A 48 -3.03 -0.68 16.29
CA MET A 48 -3.58 -0.46 17.62
C MET A 48 -3.90 1.01 17.86
N GLY A 49 -4.76 1.27 18.83
CA GLY A 49 -5.14 2.64 19.14
C GLY A 49 -6.07 2.72 20.36
N TYR A 50 -6.40 3.94 20.75
CA TYR A 50 -7.46 4.15 21.73
C TYR A 50 -8.80 3.78 21.13
N ALA A 51 -9.64 3.11 21.91
CA ALA A 51 -10.86 2.46 21.40
C ALA A 51 -11.81 3.39 20.63
N LYS A 52 -11.97 4.62 21.12
CA LYS A 52 -12.85 5.61 20.47
C LYS A 52 -12.31 6.01 19.09
N GLU A 53 -11.06 6.46 19.04
CA GLU A 53 -10.42 6.95 17.83
C GLU A 53 -10.25 5.84 16.78
N LEU A 54 -9.98 4.62 17.26
CA LEU A 54 -9.89 3.44 16.41
C LEU A 54 -11.24 3.05 15.82
N LEU A 55 -12.31 3.09 16.62
CA LEU A 55 -13.68 2.84 16.12
C LEU A 55 -14.06 3.85 15.04
N GLU A 56 -13.85 5.16 15.30
CA GLU A 56 -14.10 6.21 14.32
C GLU A 56 -13.32 6.02 13.01
N PHE A 57 -12.08 5.56 13.11
CA PHE A 57 -11.22 5.26 11.95
C PHE A 57 -11.75 4.09 11.14
N LEU A 58 -12.11 2.98 11.79
CA LEU A 58 -12.66 1.80 11.13
C LEU A 58 -14.05 2.05 10.56
N GLU A 59 -14.88 2.87 11.20
CA GLU A 59 -16.17 3.28 10.65
C GLU A 59 -15.99 4.18 9.41
N ALA A 60 -14.97 5.04 9.38
CA ALA A 60 -14.64 5.82 8.21
C ALA A 60 -14.14 4.95 7.06
N GLU A 61 -13.30 3.95 7.36
CA GLU A 61 -12.84 2.96 6.40
C GLU A 61 -14.02 2.16 5.80
N ALA A 62 -14.93 1.65 6.63
CA ALA A 62 -16.08 0.88 6.20
C ALA A 62 -17.07 1.66 5.31
N LYS A 63 -17.02 2.99 5.32
CA LYS A 63 -17.82 3.86 4.44
C LYS A 63 -17.18 4.10 3.09
N THR A 64 -15.91 3.74 2.90
CA THR A 64 -15.24 3.87 1.60
C THR A 64 -15.83 2.89 0.59
N LYS A 65 -15.79 3.25 -0.69
CA LYS A 65 -16.20 2.35 -1.77
C LYS A 65 -15.07 1.44 -2.25
N CYS A 66 -13.83 1.81 -1.91
CA CYS A 66 -12.65 1.05 -2.28
C CYS A 66 -12.58 -0.23 -1.44
N LYS A 67 -12.37 -1.37 -2.09
CA LYS A 67 -12.26 -2.67 -1.42
C LYS A 67 -10.86 -2.95 -0.85
N ASP A 68 -9.87 -2.16 -1.21
CA ASP A 68 -8.51 -2.31 -0.71
C ASP A 68 -8.36 -1.55 0.61
N ASP A 69 -8.28 -2.29 1.71
CA ASP A 69 -8.15 -1.78 3.06
C ASP A 69 -6.84 -1.01 3.28
N GLN A 70 -5.74 -1.47 2.69
CA GLN A 70 -4.45 -0.79 2.81
C GLN A 70 -4.46 0.58 2.13
N LEU A 71 -5.09 0.71 0.97
CA LEU A 71 -5.26 1.99 0.30
C LEU A 71 -6.16 2.92 1.12
N ASN A 72 -7.26 2.40 1.68
CA ASN A 72 -8.15 3.15 2.54
C ASN A 72 -7.42 3.67 3.78
N PHE A 73 -6.64 2.83 4.45
CA PHE A 73 -5.86 3.19 5.63
C PHE A 73 -4.87 4.31 5.31
N ASN A 74 -4.12 4.21 4.23
CA ASN A 74 -3.17 5.24 3.81
C ASN A 74 -3.86 6.55 3.42
N THR A 75 -5.02 6.48 2.78
CA THR A 75 -5.83 7.67 2.43
C THR A 75 -6.36 8.36 3.68
N LEU A 76 -6.92 7.62 4.61
CA LEU A 76 -7.46 8.17 5.85
C LEU A 76 -6.37 8.74 6.76
N CYS A 77 -5.23 8.06 6.89
CA CYS A 77 -4.15 8.54 7.74
C CYS A 77 -3.44 9.77 7.19
N ARG A 78 -3.51 10.01 5.87
CA ARG A 78 -2.95 11.21 5.25
C ARG A 78 -3.66 12.49 5.70
N SER A 79 -4.93 12.39 6.03
CA SER A 79 -5.76 13.52 6.49
C SER A 79 -5.75 13.74 8.00
N ARG A 80 -5.06 12.86 8.78
CA ARG A 80 -5.10 12.86 10.25
C ARG A 80 -3.71 12.96 10.85
N ASP A 81 -3.55 13.85 11.84
CA ASP A 81 -2.27 14.05 12.56
C ASP A 81 -2.11 13.13 13.76
N ASP A 82 -3.20 12.49 14.20
CA ASP A 82 -3.25 11.61 15.35
C ASP A 82 -2.95 10.14 15.03
N ILE A 83 -2.62 9.85 13.75
CA ILE A 83 -2.24 8.51 13.26
C ILE A 83 -0.76 8.51 12.89
N LYS A 84 -0.05 7.46 13.26
CA LYS A 84 1.35 7.23 12.88
C LYS A 84 1.58 5.82 12.34
N VAL A 85 2.68 5.64 11.63
CA VAL A 85 3.16 4.34 11.18
C VAL A 85 4.39 3.95 12.00
N ASP A 86 4.46 2.70 12.44
CA ASP A 86 5.62 2.13 13.12
C ASP A 86 6.72 1.77 12.13
N GLU A 87 7.42 2.79 11.64
CA GLU A 87 8.50 2.62 10.65
C GLU A 87 9.75 1.95 11.22
N ASN A 88 9.93 2.03 12.54
CA ASN A 88 11.08 1.47 13.23
C ASN A 88 10.83 0.06 13.80
N HIS A 89 9.68 -0.52 13.51
CA HIS A 89 9.31 -1.86 13.96
C HIS A 89 9.42 -2.07 15.47
N VAL A 90 9.02 -1.06 16.26
CA VAL A 90 9.09 -1.08 17.72
C VAL A 90 8.01 -2.00 18.31
N ILE A 91 6.82 -2.00 17.71
CA ILE A 91 5.66 -2.79 18.14
C ILE A 91 5.29 -3.82 17.08
N PHE A 92 5.27 -3.41 15.79
CA PHE A 92 4.84 -4.23 14.67
C PHE A 92 5.97 -4.46 13.70
N GLU A 93 6.24 -5.71 13.35
CA GLU A 93 7.14 -6.02 12.26
C GLU A 93 6.45 -6.88 11.21
N ASN A 94 6.49 -6.42 9.96
CA ASN A 94 6.01 -7.13 8.79
C ASN A 94 7.22 -7.65 7.99
N PHE A 95 7.44 -8.95 8.02
CA PHE A 95 8.50 -9.58 7.24
C PHE A 95 8.09 -9.85 5.79
N LYS A 96 9.05 -9.70 4.88
CA LYS A 96 8.87 -10.20 3.51
C LYS A 96 8.80 -11.73 3.53
N PRO A 97 8.11 -12.35 2.58
CA PRO A 97 8.04 -13.82 2.48
C PRO A 97 9.40 -14.52 2.43
N THR A 98 10.43 -13.81 1.97
CA THR A 98 11.82 -14.33 1.92
C THR A 98 12.54 -14.25 3.27
N GLN A 99 11.94 -13.66 4.29
CA GLN A 99 12.54 -13.39 5.60
C GLN A 99 11.95 -14.28 6.72
N VAL A 100 11.34 -15.40 6.38
CA VAL A 100 10.57 -16.28 7.30
C VAL A 100 11.38 -16.72 8.54
N ASN A 101 12.71 -16.77 8.43
CA ASN A 101 13.59 -17.20 9.53
C ASN A 101 14.29 -16.03 10.25
N ASN A 102 13.90 -14.80 9.97
CA ASN A 102 14.50 -13.67 10.67
C ASN A 102 13.92 -13.57 12.09
N GLU A 103 14.79 -13.25 13.02
CA GLU A 103 14.38 -12.91 14.39
C GLU A 103 13.93 -11.46 14.45
N SER A 104 12.93 -11.19 15.28
CA SER A 104 12.42 -9.86 15.56
C SER A 104 12.35 -9.60 17.05
N ASN A 105 12.63 -8.36 17.44
CA ASN A 105 12.39 -7.87 18.80
C ASN A 105 10.99 -7.23 18.96
N ALA A 106 10.26 -7.06 17.87
CA ALA A 106 8.91 -6.52 17.90
C ALA A 106 7.94 -7.49 18.61
N PRO A 107 7.05 -7.00 19.49
CA PRO A 107 6.04 -7.82 20.15
C PRO A 107 5.09 -8.55 19.19
N PHE A 108 4.81 -7.95 18.04
CA PHE A 108 3.92 -8.53 17.04
C PHE A 108 4.63 -8.64 15.70
N VAL A 109 4.64 -9.84 15.16
CA VAL A 109 5.27 -10.16 13.88
C VAL A 109 4.24 -10.74 12.93
N SER A 110 4.26 -10.28 11.68
CA SER A 110 3.38 -10.77 10.62
C SER A 110 4.16 -11.02 9.33
N TYR A 111 3.63 -11.91 8.50
CA TYR A 111 4.14 -12.22 7.17
C TYR A 111 3.07 -11.90 6.13
N PRO A 112 2.83 -10.59 5.85
CA PRO A 112 1.77 -10.19 4.97
C PRO A 112 2.04 -10.59 3.52
N GLY A 113 0.96 -10.85 2.81
CA GLY A 113 0.96 -11.10 1.38
C GLY A 113 0.63 -12.54 1.01
N SER A 114 0.13 -12.69 -0.20
CA SER A 114 -0.14 -14.00 -0.80
C SER A 114 1.09 -14.49 -1.53
N PRO A 115 1.50 -15.75 -1.38
CA PRO A 115 2.60 -16.31 -2.15
C PRO A 115 2.22 -16.53 -3.62
N GLY A 116 3.20 -16.41 -4.52
CA GLY A 116 3.11 -16.88 -5.91
C GLY A 116 2.33 -15.98 -6.88
N LEU A 117 1.74 -16.60 -7.89
CA LEU A 117 1.08 -15.93 -9.01
C LEU A 117 -0.13 -15.07 -8.62
N SER A 118 -0.85 -15.41 -7.55
CA SER A 118 -2.01 -14.63 -7.08
C SER A 118 -1.63 -13.19 -6.74
N ARG A 119 -0.40 -12.95 -6.27
CA ARG A 119 0.11 -11.62 -5.99
C ARG A 119 0.28 -10.77 -7.26
N TYR A 120 0.83 -11.37 -8.32
CA TYR A 120 0.99 -10.67 -9.59
C TYR A 120 -0.37 -10.38 -10.24
N SER A 121 -1.31 -11.32 -10.13
CA SER A 121 -2.68 -11.12 -10.59
C SER A 121 -3.32 -9.92 -9.88
N ARG A 122 -3.23 -9.85 -8.55
CA ARG A 122 -3.74 -8.71 -7.78
C ARG A 122 -3.04 -7.40 -8.17
N ALA A 123 -1.70 -7.41 -8.29
CA ALA A 123 -0.97 -6.22 -8.71
C ALA A 123 -1.44 -5.69 -10.07
N VAL A 124 -1.74 -6.58 -11.01
CA VAL A 124 -2.19 -6.20 -12.36
C VAL A 124 -3.66 -5.76 -12.37
N THR A 125 -4.54 -6.42 -11.61
CA THR A 125 -5.98 -6.16 -11.65
C THR A 125 -6.43 -5.08 -10.67
N GLU A 126 -5.90 -5.08 -9.45
CA GLU A 126 -6.34 -4.18 -8.38
C GLU A 126 -5.58 -2.85 -8.41
N TYR A 127 -4.29 -2.87 -8.80
CA TYR A 127 -3.43 -1.67 -8.76
C TYR A 127 -3.11 -1.09 -10.13
N ALA A 128 -3.63 -1.67 -11.21
CA ALA A 128 -3.42 -1.16 -12.57
C ALA A 128 -3.79 0.31 -12.72
N GLN A 129 -4.84 0.76 -12.04
CA GLN A 129 -5.32 2.14 -12.08
C GLN A 129 -4.29 3.16 -11.55
N PHE A 130 -3.46 2.77 -10.58
CA PHE A 130 -2.46 3.68 -9.98
C PHE A 130 -1.18 3.77 -10.81
N VAL A 131 -0.85 2.72 -11.54
CA VAL A 131 0.39 2.67 -12.36
C VAL A 131 0.11 2.91 -13.84
N TYR A 132 -1.15 2.84 -14.28
CA TYR A 132 -1.53 2.94 -15.68
C TYR A 132 -1.02 4.23 -16.35
N ILE A 133 -1.19 5.38 -15.69
CA ILE A 133 -0.76 6.68 -16.23
C ILE A 133 0.75 6.69 -16.50
N TYR A 134 1.55 6.09 -15.62
CA TYR A 134 3.00 6.00 -15.77
C TYR A 134 3.39 5.07 -16.91
N ILE A 135 2.70 3.93 -17.05
CA ILE A 135 2.90 3.01 -18.18
C ILE A 135 2.55 3.73 -19.48
N LEU A 136 1.44 4.46 -19.54
CA LEU A 136 1.03 5.22 -20.70
C LEU A 136 2.07 6.29 -21.08
N CYS A 137 2.56 7.05 -20.10
CA CYS A 137 3.63 8.04 -20.32
C CYS A 137 4.90 7.38 -20.85
N LEU A 138 5.32 6.25 -20.28
CA LEU A 138 6.50 5.51 -20.77
C LEU A 138 6.33 5.02 -22.21
N LEU A 139 5.15 4.51 -22.56
CA LEU A 139 4.86 4.08 -23.92
C LEU A 139 4.90 5.25 -24.91
N ILE A 140 4.32 6.41 -24.56
CA ILE A 140 4.37 7.62 -25.39
C ILE A 140 5.82 8.10 -25.61
N VAL A 141 6.60 8.18 -24.51
CA VAL A 141 8.02 8.55 -24.58
C VAL A 141 8.77 7.55 -25.48
N SER A 142 8.51 6.26 -25.34
CA SER A 142 9.14 5.23 -26.15
C SER A 142 8.82 5.36 -27.63
N MET A 143 7.61 5.81 -28.00
CA MET A 143 7.24 6.07 -29.42
C MET A 143 8.10 7.20 -30.04
N VAL A 144 8.51 8.17 -29.23
CA VAL A 144 9.38 9.28 -29.68
C VAL A 144 10.82 8.81 -29.90
N PHE A 145 11.36 8.03 -28.94
CA PHE A 145 12.76 7.62 -28.95
C PHE A 145 13.03 6.33 -29.76
N LEU A 146 12.00 5.53 -30.01
CA LEU A 146 12.09 4.24 -30.71
C LEU A 146 11.14 4.18 -31.91
N PRO A 147 11.26 5.09 -32.90
CA PRO A 147 10.32 5.21 -34.02
C PRO A 147 10.23 3.94 -34.86
N GLN A 148 11.30 3.13 -34.91
CA GLN A 148 11.30 1.83 -35.60
C GLN A 148 10.32 0.81 -35.00
N HIS A 149 9.91 0.97 -33.74
CA HIS A 149 8.98 0.10 -33.04
C HIS A 149 7.57 0.70 -32.88
N LYS A 150 7.29 1.81 -33.57
CA LYS A 150 6.05 2.58 -33.41
C LYS A 150 4.77 1.74 -33.48
N ASN A 151 4.66 0.84 -34.43
CA ASN A 151 3.47 0.02 -34.58
C ASN A 151 3.26 -0.92 -33.38
N LEU A 152 4.33 -1.55 -32.89
CA LEU A 152 4.29 -2.39 -31.70
C LEU A 152 3.87 -1.56 -30.47
N LEU A 153 4.47 -0.39 -30.29
CA LEU A 153 4.18 0.50 -29.17
C LEU A 153 2.73 0.99 -29.20
N VAL A 154 2.19 1.35 -30.37
CA VAL A 154 0.79 1.73 -30.54
C VAL A 154 -0.13 0.56 -30.18
N THR A 155 0.13 -0.64 -30.70
CA THR A 155 -0.66 -1.83 -30.38
C THR A 155 -0.63 -2.12 -28.87
N THR A 156 0.53 -2.05 -28.24
CA THR A 156 0.68 -2.25 -26.79
C THR A 156 -0.09 -1.19 -25.99
N THR A 157 -0.05 0.07 -26.42
CA THR A 157 -0.80 1.16 -25.77
C THR A 157 -2.30 0.93 -25.86
N VAL A 158 -2.81 0.55 -27.02
CA VAL A 158 -4.23 0.23 -27.20
C VAL A 158 -4.65 -0.94 -26.33
N ALA A 159 -3.85 -2.02 -26.33
CA ALA A 159 -4.13 -3.19 -25.50
C ALA A 159 -4.12 -2.84 -23.99
N ALA A 160 -3.13 -2.07 -23.52
CA ALA A 160 -3.05 -1.63 -22.12
C ALA A 160 -4.25 -0.74 -21.75
N THR A 161 -4.67 0.16 -22.65
CA THR A 161 -5.84 1.03 -22.43
C THR A 161 -7.14 0.22 -22.34
N ALA A 162 -7.31 -0.74 -23.24
CA ALA A 162 -8.48 -1.63 -23.21
C ALA A 162 -8.50 -2.47 -21.93
N PHE A 163 -7.35 -3.03 -21.55
CA PHE A 163 -7.22 -3.78 -20.30
C PHE A 163 -7.59 -2.91 -19.08
N TYR A 164 -7.03 -1.71 -18.98
CA TYR A 164 -7.37 -0.77 -17.91
C TYR A 164 -8.87 -0.46 -17.88
N ALA A 165 -9.49 -0.18 -19.03
CA ALA A 165 -10.91 0.15 -19.11
C ALA A 165 -11.82 -0.99 -18.63
N LEU A 166 -11.38 -2.24 -18.84
CA LEU A 166 -12.15 -3.44 -18.49
C LEU A 166 -11.95 -3.88 -17.04
N PHE A 167 -10.75 -3.73 -16.51
CA PHE A 167 -10.36 -4.37 -15.24
C PHE A 167 -10.01 -3.43 -14.10
N ALA A 168 -9.79 -2.12 -14.36
CA ALA A 168 -9.50 -1.19 -13.29
C ALA A 168 -10.69 -1.01 -12.34
N ASP A 169 -10.46 -1.19 -11.06
CA ASP A 169 -11.47 -0.91 -10.02
C ASP A 169 -11.61 0.61 -9.83
N LYS A 170 -12.66 1.17 -10.39
CA LYS A 170 -12.96 2.60 -10.30
C LYS A 170 -13.43 3.04 -8.91
N SER A 171 -13.71 2.11 -8.00
CA SER A 171 -14.13 2.44 -6.64
C SER A 171 -13.01 3.01 -5.78
N CYS A 172 -11.74 2.78 -6.18
CA CYS A 172 -10.55 3.20 -5.47
C CYS A 172 -9.89 4.47 -6.07
N THR A 173 -10.62 5.27 -6.84
CA THR A 173 -10.09 6.57 -7.31
C THR A 173 -10.05 7.57 -6.16
N VAL A 174 -8.86 8.05 -5.86
CA VAL A 174 -8.58 9.13 -4.89
C VAL A 174 -8.91 10.48 -5.47
#